data_b4cc19cce1289078d38bde565efdc25d
#
_entry.id   b4cc19cce1289078d38bde565efdc25d
#
_cell.length_a   1.000
_cell.length_b   1.000
_cell.length_c   1.000
_cell.angle_alpha   90.00
_cell.angle_beta   90.00
_cell.angle_gamma   90.00
#
_symmetry.space_group_name_H-M   'P 1'
#
loop_
_entity.id
_entity.type
_entity.pdbx_description
1 polymer ?
#
loop_
_entity_poly.entity_id
_entity_poly.type
_entity_poly.pdbx_seq_one_letter_code
_entity_poly.pdbx_strand_id
1 'polypeptide(L)'
;MAKDRVYEAIKQQILTGHYKPGDLLSERGLLDEYKIGKTPLREVFFRLQHDGLIRRFARVGTIVSPIDTKRLHDVAEIRHYLEGIVARLAVKRISDKMLEEMHAALKKLEDAIQGGNIDAFAEEENRLHSLLYAATGNTVLKEFIEGQYNLFTRMWFSVDRTPVDLTEQLHHWQAIYNALCDKDEEKAVTSNMKHFEDYFNKLKSMR
;
A
#
# COMPACT_ATOMS: atom_id res chain seq x y z
N MET A 1 4.72 18.30 -11.46
CA MET A 1 5.96 18.71 -12.17
C MET A 1 6.87 17.51 -12.44
N ALA A 2 7.98 17.64 -13.20
CA ALA A 2 8.84 16.49 -13.56
C ALA A 2 9.36 15.71 -12.34
N LYS A 3 9.79 16.42 -11.26
CA LYS A 3 10.30 15.80 -10.04
C LYS A 3 9.27 14.95 -9.29
N ASP A 4 7.99 15.33 -9.31
CA ASP A 4 6.94 14.55 -8.63
C ASP A 4 6.68 13.25 -9.37
N ARG A 5 6.67 13.28 -10.70
CA ARG A 5 6.58 12.08 -11.53
C ARG A 5 7.76 11.12 -11.29
N VAL A 6 8.98 11.66 -11.17
CA VAL A 6 10.17 10.84 -10.91
C VAL A 6 10.15 10.24 -9.50
N TYR A 7 9.72 11.03 -8.51
CA TYR A 7 9.53 10.52 -7.15
C TYR A 7 8.55 9.34 -7.13
N GLU A 8 7.36 9.51 -7.73
CA GLU A 8 6.36 8.44 -7.77
C GLU A 8 6.86 7.21 -8.55
N ALA A 9 7.56 7.41 -9.67
CA ALA A 9 8.11 6.30 -10.45
C ALA A 9 9.13 5.49 -9.65
N ILE A 10 10.12 6.14 -9.01
CA ILE A 10 11.12 5.44 -8.19
C ILE A 10 10.47 4.81 -6.96
N LYS A 11 9.52 5.51 -6.31
CA LYS A 11 8.75 4.97 -5.20
C LYS A 11 8.05 3.67 -5.59
N GLN A 12 7.32 3.66 -6.70
CA GLN A 12 6.63 2.45 -7.19
C GLN A 12 7.62 1.32 -7.48
N GLN A 13 8.74 1.58 -8.13
CA GLN A 13 9.77 0.57 -8.39
C GLN A 13 10.35 -0.03 -7.10
N ILE A 14 10.47 0.75 -6.02
CA ILE A 14 10.88 0.25 -4.70
C ILE A 14 9.74 -0.55 -4.04
N LEU A 15 8.51 -0.06 -4.13
CA LEU A 15 7.35 -0.72 -3.52
C LEU A 15 7.05 -2.07 -4.15
N THR A 16 7.15 -2.17 -5.48
CA THR A 16 6.90 -3.41 -6.26
C THR A 16 8.10 -4.36 -6.30
N GLY A 17 9.23 -4.00 -5.67
CA GLY A 17 10.42 -4.87 -5.60
C GLY A 17 11.29 -4.89 -6.86
N HIS A 18 11.04 -4.00 -7.83
CA HIS A 18 11.95 -3.81 -8.96
C HIS A 18 13.34 -3.38 -8.45
N TYR A 19 13.37 -2.41 -7.52
CA TYR A 19 14.53 -2.15 -6.68
C TYR A 19 14.39 -2.89 -5.35
N LYS A 20 15.25 -3.88 -5.13
CA LYS A 20 15.22 -4.75 -3.95
C LYS A 20 15.85 -4.06 -2.72
N PRO A 21 15.48 -4.46 -1.50
CA PRO A 21 16.17 -4.02 -0.29
C PRO A 21 17.68 -4.25 -0.40
N GLY A 22 18.47 -3.20 -0.17
CA GLY A 22 19.94 -3.22 -0.29
C GLY A 22 20.49 -2.81 -1.65
N ASP A 23 19.67 -2.72 -2.70
CA ASP A 23 20.13 -2.30 -4.02
C ASP A 23 20.68 -0.88 -4.00
N LEU A 24 21.78 -0.67 -4.74
CA LEU A 24 22.40 0.63 -4.94
C LEU A 24 21.68 1.39 -6.06
N LEU A 25 21.11 2.54 -5.74
CA LEU A 25 20.50 3.44 -6.72
C LEU A 25 21.57 4.29 -7.40
N SER A 26 21.82 4.05 -8.68
CA SER A 26 22.79 4.80 -9.47
C SER A 26 22.26 6.20 -9.77
N GLU A 27 22.83 7.26 -9.13
CA GLU A 27 22.45 8.65 -9.44
C GLU A 27 22.61 8.94 -10.93
N ARG A 28 23.71 8.51 -11.54
CA ARG A 28 23.96 8.72 -12.98
C ARG A 28 22.92 8.02 -13.84
N GLY A 29 22.60 6.75 -13.53
CA GLY A 29 21.58 5.99 -14.24
C GLY A 29 20.21 6.68 -14.18
N LEU A 30 19.80 7.16 -12.99
CA LEU A 30 18.52 7.85 -12.81
C LEU A 30 18.48 9.22 -13.53
N LEU A 31 19.60 9.97 -13.55
CA LEU A 31 19.69 11.21 -14.32
C LEU A 31 19.48 10.96 -15.82
N ASP A 32 20.10 9.88 -16.34
CA ASP A 32 20.04 9.50 -17.75
C ASP A 32 18.66 8.94 -18.12
N GLU A 33 18.06 8.10 -17.25
CA GLU A 33 16.74 7.48 -17.46
C GLU A 33 15.61 8.51 -17.45
N TYR A 34 15.55 9.34 -16.39
CA TYR A 34 14.45 10.29 -16.21
C TYR A 34 14.67 11.65 -16.87
N LYS A 35 15.82 11.88 -17.50
CA LYS A 35 16.16 13.16 -18.15
C LYS A 35 16.00 14.36 -17.22
N ILE A 36 16.43 14.25 -15.98
CA ILE A 36 16.39 15.32 -14.98
C ILE A 36 17.79 15.73 -14.54
N GLY A 37 17.89 16.93 -13.93
CA GLY A 37 19.15 17.43 -13.40
C GLY A 37 19.46 16.90 -11.98
N LYS A 38 20.70 17.14 -11.52
CA LYS A 38 21.16 16.71 -10.18
C LYS A 38 20.32 17.31 -9.04
N THR A 39 19.95 18.60 -9.14
CA THR A 39 19.19 19.28 -8.07
C THR A 39 17.80 18.65 -7.89
N PRO A 40 16.95 18.51 -8.91
CA PRO A 40 15.66 17.82 -8.75
C PRO A 40 15.80 16.37 -8.30
N LEU A 41 16.84 15.62 -8.73
CA LEU A 41 17.05 14.26 -8.22
C LEU A 41 17.39 14.25 -6.72
N ARG A 42 18.17 15.21 -6.22
CA ARG A 42 18.43 15.34 -4.79
C ARG A 42 17.17 15.61 -3.97
N GLU A 43 16.23 16.42 -4.48
CA GLU A 43 14.93 16.63 -3.83
C GLU A 43 14.09 15.35 -3.81
N VAL A 44 14.09 14.58 -4.90
CA VAL A 44 13.45 13.25 -4.95
C VAL A 44 14.05 12.32 -3.90
N PHE A 45 15.37 12.23 -3.82
CA PHE A 45 16.03 11.39 -2.83
C PHE A 45 15.75 11.85 -1.39
N PHE A 46 15.66 13.16 -1.15
CA PHE A 46 15.29 13.67 0.17
C PHE A 46 13.89 13.19 0.58
N ARG A 47 12.91 13.24 -0.34
CA ARG A 47 11.54 12.74 -0.09
C ARG A 47 11.53 11.23 0.13
N LEU A 48 12.19 10.46 -0.73
CA LEU A 48 12.27 8.99 -0.58
C LEU A 48 12.94 8.59 0.74
N GLN A 49 13.95 9.35 1.19
CA GLN A 49 14.62 9.12 2.47
C GLN A 49 13.70 9.49 3.65
N HIS A 50 12.96 10.60 3.55
CA HIS A 50 11.94 10.97 4.54
C HIS A 50 10.88 9.89 4.69
N ASP A 51 10.46 9.27 3.58
CA ASP A 51 9.49 8.17 3.55
C ASP A 51 10.10 6.81 3.95
N GLY A 52 11.38 6.79 4.34
CA GLY A 52 12.07 5.58 4.79
C GLY A 52 12.40 4.57 3.68
N LEU A 53 12.21 4.95 2.41
CA LEU A 53 12.39 4.06 1.25
C LEU A 53 13.85 3.87 0.88
N ILE A 54 14.70 4.85 1.15
CA ILE A 54 16.15 4.81 0.88
C ILE A 54 16.95 5.28 2.08
N ARG A 55 18.23 4.88 2.10
CA ARG A 55 19.26 5.39 3.01
C ARG A 55 20.45 5.90 2.20
N ARG A 56 21.02 7.01 2.66
CA ARG A 56 22.20 7.61 2.01
C ARG A 56 23.42 7.46 2.92
N PHE A 57 24.49 6.92 2.37
CA PHE A 57 25.73 6.74 3.08
C PHE A 57 26.86 7.52 2.39
N ALA A 58 27.66 8.24 3.19
CA ALA A 58 28.83 8.91 2.67
C ALA A 58 29.77 7.88 2.03
N ARG A 59 30.28 8.19 0.82
CA ARG A 59 31.22 7.36 0.05
C ARG A 59 30.67 6.02 -0.49
N VAL A 60 29.50 5.56 -0.04
CA VAL A 60 28.85 4.33 -0.54
C VAL A 60 27.80 4.68 -1.59
N GLY A 61 26.98 5.70 -1.32
CA GLY A 61 25.89 6.12 -2.21
C GLY A 61 24.52 6.00 -1.57
N THR A 62 23.53 5.87 -2.41
CA THR A 62 22.12 5.74 -2.03
C THR A 62 21.67 4.31 -2.20
N ILE A 63 21.17 3.68 -1.14
CA ILE A 63 20.66 2.31 -1.17
C ILE A 63 19.17 2.26 -0.81
N VAL A 64 18.47 1.28 -1.36
CA VAL A 64 17.11 0.95 -0.94
C VAL A 64 17.13 0.45 0.50
N SER A 65 16.30 1.03 1.37
CA SER A 65 16.25 0.65 2.79
C SER A 65 15.89 -0.83 2.95
N PRO A 66 16.49 -1.56 3.89
CA PRO A 66 15.97 -2.88 4.28
C PRO A 66 14.54 -2.76 4.82
N ILE A 67 13.78 -3.85 4.75
CA ILE A 67 12.47 -3.91 5.39
C ILE A 67 12.69 -4.11 6.90
N ASP A 68 12.19 -3.19 7.70
CA ASP A 68 12.27 -3.28 9.16
C ASP A 68 11.11 -4.15 9.68
N THR A 69 11.39 -5.43 9.88
CA THR A 69 10.39 -6.41 10.32
C THR A 69 9.91 -6.14 11.74
N LYS A 70 10.80 -5.62 12.63
CA LYS A 70 10.38 -5.23 13.98
C LYS A 70 9.36 -4.10 13.92
N ARG A 71 9.65 -3.04 13.17
CA ARG A 71 8.72 -1.94 12.97
C ARG A 71 7.42 -2.40 12.32
N LEU A 72 7.48 -3.36 11.39
CA LEU A 72 6.28 -3.94 10.77
C LEU A 72 5.36 -4.57 11.83
N HIS A 73 5.93 -5.33 12.77
CA HIS A 73 5.17 -5.92 13.87
C HIS A 73 4.58 -4.86 14.81
N ASP A 74 5.42 -3.90 15.25
CA ASP A 74 4.99 -2.83 16.17
C ASP A 74 3.81 -2.03 15.56
N VAL A 75 3.88 -1.72 14.25
CA VAL A 75 2.80 -1.01 13.53
C VAL A 75 1.57 -1.90 13.36
N ALA A 76 1.76 -3.18 13.07
CA ALA A 76 0.64 -4.12 12.89
C ALA A 76 -0.19 -4.30 14.16
N GLU A 77 0.43 -4.30 15.34
CA GLU A 77 -0.28 -4.35 16.63
C GLU A 77 -1.25 -3.17 16.78
N ILE A 78 -0.79 -1.96 16.47
CA ILE A 78 -1.63 -0.75 16.53
C ILE A 78 -2.69 -0.79 15.43
N ARG A 79 -2.29 -1.15 14.21
CA ARG A 79 -3.15 -1.14 13.05
C ARG A 79 -4.33 -2.11 13.20
N HIS A 80 -4.13 -3.27 13.81
CA HIS A 80 -5.19 -4.22 14.11
C HIS A 80 -6.39 -3.55 14.82
N TYR A 81 -6.14 -2.73 15.83
CA TYR A 81 -7.22 -2.00 16.53
C TYR A 81 -7.80 -0.86 15.68
N LEU A 82 -6.95 -0.18 14.89
CA LEU A 82 -7.38 0.92 14.05
C LEU A 82 -8.27 0.45 12.90
N GLU A 83 -8.08 -0.74 12.35
CA GLU A 83 -8.92 -1.29 11.28
C GLU A 83 -10.39 -1.48 11.73
N GLY A 84 -10.62 -1.85 12.99
CA GLY A 84 -11.96 -1.86 13.56
C GLY A 84 -12.59 -0.47 13.65
N ILE A 85 -11.79 0.56 14.00
CA ILE A 85 -12.24 1.96 14.04
C ILE A 85 -12.52 2.47 12.61
N VAL A 86 -11.66 2.13 11.65
CA VAL A 86 -11.85 2.46 10.23
C VAL A 86 -13.20 1.97 9.75
N ALA A 87 -13.51 0.68 9.93
CA ALA A 87 -14.77 0.09 9.48
C ALA A 87 -16.00 0.75 10.14
N ARG A 88 -15.95 1.00 11.45
CA ARG A 88 -17.04 1.69 12.19
C ARG A 88 -17.32 3.09 11.68
N LEU A 89 -16.30 3.85 11.37
CA LEU A 89 -16.45 5.20 10.85
C LEU A 89 -16.89 5.20 9.40
N ALA A 90 -16.30 4.33 8.59
CA ALA A 90 -16.58 4.22 7.16
C ALA A 90 -18.05 3.84 6.91
N VAL A 91 -18.57 2.81 7.58
CA VAL A 91 -19.97 2.37 7.40
C VAL A 91 -20.99 3.47 7.68
N LYS A 92 -20.69 4.38 8.61
CA LYS A 92 -21.56 5.50 8.98
C LYS A 92 -21.47 6.70 8.02
N ARG A 93 -20.36 6.83 7.30
CA ARG A 93 -20.02 8.08 6.60
C ARG A 93 -19.79 7.91 5.10
N ILE A 94 -19.68 6.68 4.62
CA ILE A 94 -19.46 6.40 3.21
C ILE A 94 -20.63 6.92 2.38
N SER A 95 -20.31 7.64 1.29
CA SER A 95 -21.29 8.15 0.34
C SER A 95 -21.55 7.14 -0.78
N ASP A 96 -22.71 7.28 -1.45
CA ASP A 96 -23.06 6.44 -2.60
C ASP A 96 -22.01 6.54 -3.71
N LYS A 97 -21.49 7.74 -3.96
CA LYS A 97 -20.40 7.96 -4.92
C LYS A 97 -19.15 7.14 -4.57
N MET A 98 -18.78 7.08 -3.29
CA MET A 98 -17.61 6.27 -2.86
C MET A 98 -17.89 4.77 -3.00
N LEU A 99 -19.12 4.33 -2.75
CA LEU A 99 -19.54 2.94 -3.00
C LEU A 99 -19.44 2.60 -4.50
N GLU A 100 -19.87 3.50 -5.39
CA GLU A 100 -19.71 3.32 -6.85
C GLU A 100 -18.23 3.21 -7.25
N GLU A 101 -17.37 4.07 -6.69
CA GLU A 101 -15.92 4.03 -6.93
C GLU A 101 -15.28 2.73 -6.40
N MET A 102 -15.70 2.24 -5.22
CA MET A 102 -15.25 0.95 -4.67
C MET A 102 -15.71 -0.21 -5.53
N HIS A 103 -16.96 -0.19 -6.02
CA HIS A 103 -17.47 -1.23 -6.94
C HIS A 103 -16.66 -1.30 -8.23
N ALA A 104 -16.34 -0.14 -8.81
CA ALA A 104 -15.51 -0.08 -10.01
C ALA A 104 -14.09 -0.61 -9.78
N ALA A 105 -13.50 -0.32 -8.61
CA ALA A 105 -12.18 -0.83 -8.22
C ALA A 105 -12.21 -2.36 -8.00
N LEU A 106 -13.26 -2.90 -7.36
CA LEU A 106 -13.45 -4.35 -7.19
C LEU A 106 -13.50 -5.09 -8.51
N LYS A 107 -14.23 -4.55 -9.50
CA LYS A 107 -14.31 -5.16 -10.82
C LYS A 107 -12.94 -5.21 -11.50
N LYS A 108 -12.19 -4.13 -11.43
CA LYS A 108 -10.82 -4.09 -12.00
C LYS A 108 -9.86 -5.02 -11.25
N LEU A 109 -10.04 -5.19 -9.92
CA LEU A 109 -9.28 -6.15 -9.12
C LEU A 109 -9.52 -7.57 -9.60
N GLU A 110 -10.78 -7.92 -9.89
CA GLU A 110 -11.16 -9.22 -10.46
C GLU A 110 -10.56 -9.43 -11.85
N ASP A 111 -10.67 -8.42 -12.74
CA ASP A 111 -10.07 -8.44 -14.08
C ASP A 111 -8.54 -8.64 -14.00
N ALA A 112 -7.87 -8.00 -13.04
CA ALA A 112 -6.43 -8.13 -12.83
C ALA A 112 -6.03 -9.55 -12.40
N ILE A 113 -6.84 -10.21 -11.55
CA ILE A 113 -6.62 -11.62 -11.15
C ILE A 113 -6.78 -12.54 -12.37
N GLN A 114 -7.84 -12.38 -13.14
CA GLN A 114 -8.09 -13.19 -14.34
C GLN A 114 -6.99 -13.02 -15.39
N GLY A 115 -6.46 -11.80 -15.52
CA GLY A 115 -5.35 -11.47 -16.43
C GLY A 115 -3.96 -11.83 -15.89
N GLY A 116 -3.84 -12.30 -14.64
CA GLY A 116 -2.54 -12.55 -13.99
C GLY A 116 -1.67 -11.31 -13.80
N ASN A 117 -2.28 -10.11 -13.77
CA ASN A 117 -1.58 -8.84 -13.68
C ASN A 117 -1.48 -8.38 -12.21
N ILE A 118 -0.36 -8.73 -11.57
CA ILE A 118 -0.10 -8.42 -10.15
C ILE A 118 0.03 -6.90 -9.90
N ASP A 119 0.59 -6.15 -10.85
CA ASP A 119 0.74 -4.70 -10.69
C ASP A 119 -0.62 -4.00 -10.72
N ALA A 120 -1.51 -4.37 -11.64
CA ALA A 120 -2.87 -3.86 -11.69
C ALA A 120 -3.68 -4.28 -10.46
N PHE A 121 -3.47 -5.51 -9.95
CA PHE A 121 -4.08 -5.95 -8.69
C PHE A 121 -3.67 -5.03 -7.54
N ALA A 122 -2.37 -4.79 -7.36
CA ALA A 122 -1.87 -3.96 -6.28
C ALA A 122 -2.33 -2.49 -6.37
N GLU A 123 -2.46 -1.96 -7.58
CA GLU A 123 -2.99 -0.60 -7.82
C GLU A 123 -4.45 -0.48 -7.35
N GLU A 124 -5.31 -1.42 -7.74
CA GLU A 124 -6.72 -1.37 -7.36
C GLU A 124 -6.96 -1.75 -5.89
N GLU A 125 -6.16 -2.65 -5.32
CA GLU A 125 -6.18 -2.93 -3.88
C GLU A 125 -5.82 -1.69 -3.06
N ASN A 126 -4.77 -0.98 -3.47
CA ASN A 126 -4.40 0.29 -2.85
C ASN A 126 -5.50 1.34 -2.96
N ARG A 127 -6.18 1.39 -4.10
CA ARG A 127 -7.32 2.29 -4.31
C ARG A 127 -8.48 1.96 -3.36
N LEU A 128 -8.81 0.68 -3.17
CA LEU A 128 -9.84 0.24 -2.22
C LEU A 128 -9.50 0.67 -0.79
N HIS A 129 -8.27 0.47 -0.36
CA HIS A 129 -7.80 0.94 0.94
C HIS A 129 -7.94 2.46 1.09
N SER A 130 -7.49 3.24 0.11
CA SER A 130 -7.57 4.70 0.15
C SER A 130 -9.03 5.21 0.20
N LEU A 131 -9.95 4.57 -0.54
CA LEU A 131 -11.38 4.87 -0.49
C LEU A 131 -11.98 4.54 0.88
N LEU A 132 -11.64 3.38 1.46
CA LEU A 132 -12.11 2.98 2.77
C LEU A 132 -11.64 3.95 3.86
N TYR A 133 -10.35 4.35 3.84
CA TYR A 133 -9.81 5.30 4.81
C TYR A 133 -10.39 6.71 4.62
N ALA A 134 -10.61 7.14 3.37
CA ALA A 134 -11.28 8.40 3.08
C ALA A 134 -12.73 8.42 3.57
N ALA A 135 -13.43 7.28 3.45
CA ALA A 135 -14.81 7.12 3.92
C ALA A 135 -14.96 7.32 5.44
N THR A 136 -13.87 7.17 6.21
CA THR A 136 -13.89 7.47 7.65
C THR A 136 -14.18 8.94 7.95
N GLY A 137 -13.90 9.86 7.00
CA GLY A 137 -13.98 11.32 7.22
C GLY A 137 -13.04 11.81 8.32
N ASN A 138 -12.09 10.98 8.77
CA ASN A 138 -11.09 11.33 9.79
C ASN A 138 -9.72 11.44 9.12
N THR A 139 -9.30 12.66 8.81
CA THR A 139 -8.04 12.93 8.10
C THR A 139 -6.82 12.48 8.89
N VAL A 140 -6.83 12.61 10.21
CA VAL A 140 -5.71 12.19 11.07
C VAL A 140 -5.54 10.68 11.04
N LEU A 141 -6.65 9.92 11.15
CA LEU A 141 -6.63 8.45 11.04
C LEU A 141 -6.12 7.99 9.68
N LYS A 142 -6.63 8.62 8.61
CA LYS A 142 -6.21 8.34 7.23
C LYS A 142 -4.71 8.58 7.06
N GLU A 143 -4.21 9.77 7.42
CA GLU A 143 -2.79 10.12 7.29
C GLU A 143 -1.89 9.19 8.09
N PHE A 144 -2.31 8.80 9.30
CA PHE A 144 -1.55 7.86 10.12
C PHE A 144 -1.41 6.49 9.44
N ILE A 145 -2.52 5.92 8.94
CA ILE A 145 -2.51 4.59 8.31
C ILE A 145 -1.78 4.63 6.96
N GLU A 146 -2.06 5.62 6.11
CA GLU A 146 -1.39 5.79 4.82
C GLU A 146 0.11 6.06 4.98
N GLY A 147 0.52 6.73 6.05
CA GLY A 147 1.94 6.93 6.37
C GLY A 147 2.71 5.63 6.63
N GLN A 148 2.03 4.54 6.98
CA GLN A 148 2.64 3.21 7.15
C GLN A 148 2.50 2.32 5.90
N TYR A 149 1.78 2.78 4.89
CA TYR A 149 1.46 1.99 3.70
C TYR A 149 2.70 1.44 2.99
N ASN A 150 3.72 2.25 2.80
CA ASN A 150 4.96 1.85 2.12
C ASN A 150 5.63 0.63 2.78
N LEU A 151 5.57 0.52 4.10
CA LEU A 151 6.16 -0.60 4.85
C LEU A 151 5.43 -1.91 4.54
N PHE A 152 4.09 -1.88 4.55
CA PHE A 152 3.26 -3.04 4.27
C PHE A 152 3.31 -3.45 2.81
N THR A 153 3.25 -2.50 1.88
CA THR A 153 3.34 -2.75 0.43
C THR A 153 4.67 -3.40 0.06
N ARG A 154 5.80 -2.89 0.59
CA ARG A 154 7.11 -3.49 0.34
C ARG A 154 7.18 -4.92 0.84
N MET A 155 6.60 -5.20 2.00
CA MET A 155 6.52 -6.57 2.51
C MET A 155 5.62 -7.43 1.64
N TRP A 156 4.48 -6.88 1.18
CA TRP A 156 3.57 -7.55 0.25
C TRP A 156 4.29 -8.03 -1.01
N PHE A 157 5.06 -7.16 -1.67
CA PHE A 157 5.79 -7.50 -2.89
C PHE A 157 7.09 -8.29 -2.66
N SER A 158 7.54 -8.43 -1.41
CA SER A 158 8.74 -9.22 -1.09
C SER A 158 8.47 -10.72 -1.01
N VAL A 159 7.22 -11.15 -1.13
CA VAL A 159 6.79 -12.55 -1.01
C VAL A 159 6.10 -13.02 -2.28
N ASP A 160 6.34 -14.29 -2.64
CA ASP A 160 5.66 -14.91 -3.77
C ASP A 160 4.16 -15.06 -3.47
N ARG A 161 3.32 -14.74 -4.45
CA ARG A 161 1.87 -14.83 -4.37
C ARG A 161 1.34 -15.87 -5.32
N THR A 162 0.37 -16.63 -4.84
CA THR A 162 -0.38 -17.55 -5.68
C THR A 162 -1.68 -16.91 -6.15
N PRO A 163 -2.26 -17.36 -7.27
CA PRO A 163 -3.60 -16.91 -7.69
C PRO A 163 -4.67 -17.13 -6.61
N VAL A 164 -4.51 -18.18 -5.77
CA VAL A 164 -5.42 -18.46 -4.64
C VAL A 164 -5.36 -17.33 -3.62
N ASP A 165 -4.15 -16.85 -3.27
CA ASP A 165 -3.98 -15.74 -2.32
C ASP A 165 -4.66 -14.45 -2.82
N LEU A 166 -4.57 -14.15 -4.10
CA LEU A 166 -5.20 -12.97 -4.70
C LEU A 166 -6.73 -13.10 -4.70
N THR A 167 -7.25 -14.29 -4.97
CA THR A 167 -8.70 -14.56 -4.92
C THR A 167 -9.26 -14.42 -3.50
N GLU A 168 -8.53 -14.87 -2.48
CA GLU A 168 -8.94 -14.68 -1.09
C GLU A 168 -9.01 -13.17 -0.73
N GLN A 169 -8.04 -12.37 -1.17
CA GLN A 169 -8.07 -10.93 -0.95
C GLN A 169 -9.28 -10.28 -1.63
N LEU A 170 -9.64 -10.69 -2.85
CA LEU A 170 -10.86 -10.21 -3.52
C LEU A 170 -12.10 -10.54 -2.69
N HIS A 171 -12.23 -11.77 -2.17
CA HIS A 171 -13.37 -12.16 -1.34
C HIS A 171 -13.47 -11.32 -0.06
N HIS A 172 -12.35 -10.99 0.57
CA HIS A 172 -12.33 -10.11 1.74
C HIS A 172 -12.85 -8.70 1.38
N TRP A 173 -12.38 -8.14 0.26
CA TRP A 173 -12.85 -6.83 -0.21
C TRP A 173 -14.33 -6.84 -0.59
N GLN A 174 -14.83 -7.91 -1.20
CA GLN A 174 -16.26 -8.07 -1.50
C GLN A 174 -17.09 -8.11 -0.20
N ALA A 175 -16.62 -8.81 0.83
CA ALA A 175 -17.28 -8.86 2.13
C ALA A 175 -17.34 -7.49 2.82
N ILE A 176 -16.23 -6.72 2.78
CA ILE A 176 -16.18 -5.35 3.30
C ILE A 176 -17.16 -4.46 2.53
N TYR A 177 -17.12 -4.49 1.20
CA TYR A 177 -18.00 -3.70 0.34
C TYR A 177 -19.47 -3.98 0.61
N ASN A 178 -19.87 -5.25 0.68
CA ASN A 178 -21.27 -5.63 0.97
C ASN A 178 -21.71 -5.12 2.35
N ALA A 179 -20.87 -5.25 3.38
CA ALA A 179 -21.18 -4.74 4.70
C ALA A 179 -21.34 -3.19 4.73
N LEU A 180 -20.55 -2.47 3.92
CA LEU A 180 -20.70 -1.02 3.76
C LEU A 180 -21.99 -0.64 3.05
N CYS A 181 -22.39 -1.38 1.99
CA CYS A 181 -23.67 -1.19 1.29
C CYS A 181 -24.86 -1.45 2.22
N ASP A 182 -24.80 -2.53 3.00
CA ASP A 182 -25.86 -2.92 3.95
C ASP A 182 -25.92 -2.02 5.19
N LYS A 183 -24.93 -1.13 5.38
CA LYS A 183 -24.74 -0.33 6.61
C LYS A 183 -24.62 -1.19 7.87
N ASP A 184 -24.10 -2.41 7.73
CA ASP A 184 -23.93 -3.37 8.82
C ASP A 184 -22.57 -3.14 9.51
N GLU A 185 -22.60 -2.45 10.65
CA GLU A 185 -21.39 -2.09 11.40
C GLU A 185 -20.62 -3.33 11.88
N GLU A 186 -21.33 -4.36 12.38
CA GLU A 186 -20.69 -5.56 12.93
C GLU A 186 -19.97 -6.36 11.84
N LYS A 187 -20.64 -6.58 10.70
CA LYS A 187 -20.02 -7.25 9.55
C LYS A 187 -18.87 -6.42 8.96
N ALA A 188 -19.01 -5.09 8.85
CA ALA A 188 -17.94 -4.25 8.35
C ALA A 188 -16.69 -4.34 9.22
N VAL A 189 -16.84 -4.28 10.55
CA VAL A 189 -15.73 -4.43 11.51
C VAL A 189 -15.09 -5.80 11.37
N THR A 190 -15.88 -6.86 11.42
CA THR A 190 -15.38 -8.25 11.38
C THR A 190 -14.64 -8.53 10.06
N SER A 191 -15.23 -8.10 8.92
CA SER A 191 -14.63 -8.33 7.60
C SER A 191 -13.33 -7.55 7.42
N ASN A 192 -13.27 -6.28 7.86
CA ASN A 192 -12.07 -5.46 7.71
C ASN A 192 -10.93 -5.93 8.63
N MET A 193 -11.25 -6.30 9.87
CA MET A 193 -10.25 -6.87 10.78
C MET A 193 -9.71 -8.19 10.26
N LYS A 194 -10.59 -9.07 9.76
CA LYS A 194 -10.17 -10.35 9.16
C LYS A 194 -9.27 -10.15 7.95
N HIS A 195 -9.60 -9.23 7.05
CA HIS A 195 -8.77 -8.88 5.90
C HIS A 195 -7.34 -8.52 6.33
N PHE A 196 -7.20 -7.68 7.36
CA PHE A 196 -5.90 -7.28 7.88
C PHE A 196 -5.18 -8.44 8.59
N GLU A 197 -5.89 -9.24 9.41
CA GLU A 197 -5.31 -10.37 10.14
C GLU A 197 -4.77 -11.45 9.19
N ASP A 198 -5.54 -11.82 8.19
CA ASP A 198 -5.16 -12.85 7.22
C ASP A 198 -3.92 -12.41 6.42
N TYR A 199 -3.88 -11.14 6.02
CA TYR A 199 -2.69 -10.54 5.43
C TYR A 199 -1.48 -10.63 6.38
N PHE A 200 -1.64 -10.21 7.64
CA PHE A 200 -0.55 -10.17 8.60
C PHE A 200 -0.06 -11.56 9.01
N ASN A 201 -0.97 -12.53 9.14
CA ASN A 201 -0.62 -13.92 9.45
C ASN A 201 0.19 -14.57 8.32
N LYS A 202 -0.15 -14.29 7.06
CA LYS A 202 0.67 -14.72 5.91
C LYS A 202 2.09 -14.16 5.98
N LEU A 203 2.25 -12.90 6.36
CA LEU A 203 3.59 -12.31 6.55
C LEU A 203 4.39 -12.97 7.68
N LYS A 204 3.74 -13.38 8.78
CA LYS A 204 4.39 -14.07 9.90
C LYS A 204 4.87 -15.48 9.54
N SER A 205 4.15 -16.19 8.69
CA SER A 205 4.48 -17.57 8.32
C SER A 205 5.68 -17.69 7.37
N MET A 206 6.17 -16.58 6.86
CA MET A 206 7.25 -16.49 5.86
C MET A 206 8.64 -16.23 6.47
N ARG A 207 8.84 -16.56 7.75
CA ARG A 207 10.12 -16.49 8.46
C ARG A 207 11.02 -17.69 8.20
#